data_d092d19d2918e56e65864c9558eb911e
#
_entry.id   d092d19d2918e56e65864c9558eb911e
#
_cell.length_a   1.000
_cell.length_b   1.000
_cell.length_c   1.000
_cell.angle_alpha   90.00
_cell.angle_beta   90.00
_cell.angle_gamma   90.00
#
_symmetry.space_group_name_H-M   'P 1'
#
loop_
_entity.id
_entity.type
_entity.pdbx_description
1 polymer ?
#
loop_
_entity_poly.entity_id
_entity_poly.type
_entity_poly.pdbx_seq_one_letter_code
_entity_poly.pdbx_strand_id
1 'polypeptide(L)'
;MPFVFAQACVPAVPVWGEKDRYFPVHRVYAIAGNYADHLAEMGRVERAEPVFFTKPSDGLVVCKEGKSVEIPYPRETNSFCLEVELVVAIGKTAPETGFISPEEAEEYIFGYAAGVEFTRRNFQTIARENRQPWEKAKCFDNSALITEIREKHRMPDMDAATLWLYVDNQERQRGNTSQMMYSIPELVSEVSKYWRLTAGD
;
A
#
# COMPACT_ATOMS: atom_id res chain seq x y z
N MET A 1 -23.77 -5.83 22.42
CA MET A 1 -24.93 -5.41 21.61
C MET A 1 -25.16 -6.46 20.51
N PRO A 2 -26.39 -6.90 20.23
CA PRO A 2 -26.65 -7.78 19.11
C PRO A 2 -26.51 -7.00 17.79
N PHE A 3 -25.80 -7.61 16.82
CA PHE A 3 -25.69 -7.06 15.47
C PHE A 3 -26.89 -7.49 14.62
N VAL A 4 -27.33 -6.66 13.69
CA VAL A 4 -28.42 -6.99 12.75
C VAL A 4 -28.02 -8.09 11.78
N PHE A 5 -26.73 -8.12 11.39
CA PHE A 5 -26.12 -9.17 10.57
C PHE A 5 -24.90 -9.73 11.28
N ALA A 6 -24.39 -10.86 10.83
CA ALA A 6 -23.12 -11.37 11.31
C ALA A 6 -22.00 -10.31 11.10
N GLN A 7 -21.20 -10.12 12.15
CA GLN A 7 -20.06 -9.19 12.04
C GLN A 7 -19.11 -9.68 10.94
N ALA A 8 -18.69 -8.78 10.05
CA ALA A 8 -17.69 -9.08 9.05
C ALA A 8 -16.37 -9.49 9.73
N CYS A 9 -15.69 -10.48 9.18
CA CYS A 9 -14.35 -10.81 9.63
C CYS A 9 -13.40 -9.65 9.35
N VAL A 10 -12.52 -9.35 10.30
CA VAL A 10 -11.44 -8.39 10.08
C VAL A 10 -10.49 -9.00 9.05
N PRO A 11 -10.19 -8.33 7.94
CA PRO A 11 -9.17 -8.80 7.01
C PRO A 11 -7.84 -8.98 7.72
N ALA A 12 -7.12 -10.06 7.41
CA ALA A 12 -5.89 -10.38 8.12
C ALA A 12 -4.83 -10.93 7.17
N VAL A 13 -3.60 -10.50 7.36
CA VAL A 13 -2.44 -10.90 6.57
C VAL A 13 -1.55 -11.80 7.42
N PRO A 14 -1.14 -12.99 6.94
CA PRO A 14 -0.24 -13.85 7.69
C PRO A 14 1.10 -13.17 7.97
N VAL A 15 1.68 -13.44 9.13
CA VAL A 15 3.06 -13.05 9.44
C VAL A 15 4.00 -14.13 8.93
N TRP A 16 4.97 -13.74 8.13
CA TRP A 16 5.90 -14.67 7.49
C TRP A 16 6.72 -15.48 8.50
N GLY A 17 6.80 -16.79 8.26
CA GLY A 17 7.53 -17.71 9.12
C GLY A 17 6.83 -18.02 10.44
N GLU A 18 5.65 -17.46 10.68
CA GLU A 18 4.86 -17.72 11.89
C GLU A 18 3.63 -18.57 11.55
N LYS A 19 3.41 -19.60 12.37
CA LYS A 19 2.20 -20.42 12.25
C LYS A 19 1.08 -19.76 13.06
N ASP A 20 -0.07 -19.59 12.44
CA ASP A 20 -1.28 -19.07 13.10
C ASP A 20 -1.16 -17.66 13.70
N ARG A 21 -0.23 -16.84 13.20
CA ARG A 21 -0.07 -15.45 13.57
C ARG A 21 -0.44 -14.54 12.39
N TYR A 22 -1.33 -13.59 12.63
CA TYR A 22 -1.90 -12.75 11.60
C TYR A 22 -1.85 -11.27 12.02
N PHE A 23 -1.59 -10.41 11.07
CA PHE A 23 -1.70 -8.96 11.21
C PHE A 23 -3.12 -8.54 10.82
N PRO A 24 -3.93 -8.01 11.75
CA PRO A 24 -5.28 -7.54 11.43
C PRO A 24 -5.19 -6.24 10.64
N VAL A 25 -5.87 -6.17 9.50
CA VAL A 25 -5.84 -4.96 8.65
C VAL A 25 -6.99 -4.03 9.06
N HIS A 26 -6.64 -2.81 9.46
CA HIS A 26 -7.60 -1.77 9.81
C HIS A 26 -7.87 -0.85 8.62
N ARG A 27 -6.88 -0.12 8.14
CA ARG A 27 -6.98 0.79 6.99
C ARG A 27 -5.78 0.62 6.07
N VAL A 28 -5.96 0.99 4.82
CA VAL A 28 -4.89 0.98 3.83
C VAL A 28 -4.78 2.37 3.22
N TYR A 29 -3.68 3.04 3.49
CA TYR A 29 -3.29 4.28 2.85
C TYR A 29 -2.30 4.00 1.74
N ALA A 30 -2.49 4.60 0.59
CA ALA A 30 -1.59 4.50 -0.54
C ALA A 30 -1.07 5.88 -0.92
N ILE A 31 0.17 5.91 -1.41
CA ILE A 31 0.89 7.14 -1.70
C ILE A 31 1.29 7.13 -3.17
N ALA A 32 0.82 8.11 -3.91
CA ALA A 32 1.15 8.26 -5.33
C ALA A 32 2.31 9.23 -5.54
N GLY A 33 3.18 8.89 -6.49
CA GLY A 33 4.18 9.82 -7.00
C GLY A 33 5.37 10.04 -6.07
N ASN A 34 5.84 9.00 -5.37
CA ASN A 34 7.01 9.10 -4.47
C ASN A 34 8.35 8.72 -5.13
N TYR A 35 8.36 8.46 -6.43
CA TYR A 35 9.59 8.16 -7.18
C TYR A 35 9.82 9.22 -8.25
N ALA A 36 11.03 9.79 -8.30
CA ALA A 36 11.37 10.89 -9.21
C ALA A 36 11.19 10.51 -10.69
N ASP A 37 11.60 9.30 -11.07
CA ASP A 37 11.46 8.81 -12.44
C ASP A 37 9.99 8.71 -12.86
N HIS A 38 9.14 8.22 -11.97
CA HIS A 38 7.69 8.15 -12.21
C HIS A 38 7.04 9.53 -12.33
N LEU A 39 7.54 10.53 -11.58
CA LEU A 39 7.08 11.92 -11.73
C LEU A 39 7.51 12.52 -13.06
N ALA A 40 8.74 12.21 -13.53
CA ALA A 40 9.24 12.66 -14.82
C ALA A 40 8.41 12.10 -15.99
N GLU A 41 8.01 10.82 -15.92
CA GLU A 41 7.07 10.20 -16.87
C GLU A 41 5.72 10.92 -16.91
N MET A 42 5.29 11.49 -15.77
CA MET A 42 4.05 12.28 -15.66
C MET A 42 4.26 13.78 -15.98
N GLY A 43 5.46 14.19 -16.42
CA GLY A 43 5.79 15.60 -16.77
C GLY A 43 5.95 16.51 -15.54
N ARG A 44 6.27 15.96 -14.36
CA ARG A 44 6.55 16.71 -13.13
C ARG A 44 8.02 16.56 -12.76
N VAL A 45 8.65 17.62 -12.28
CA VAL A 45 10.11 17.67 -12.00
C VAL A 45 10.43 18.01 -10.54
N GLU A 46 9.46 18.46 -9.76
CA GLU A 46 9.68 18.93 -8.39
C GLU A 46 9.10 17.95 -7.36
N ARG A 47 9.76 17.85 -6.19
CA ARG A 47 9.24 17.17 -5.00
C ARG A 47 7.94 17.87 -4.56
N ALA A 48 6.81 17.32 -4.98
CA ALA A 48 5.49 17.79 -4.58
C ALA A 48 5.07 17.12 -3.26
N GLU A 49 4.08 17.69 -2.59
CA GLU A 49 3.44 17.01 -1.46
C GLU A 49 2.92 15.63 -1.88
N PRO A 50 3.03 14.60 -1.03
CA PRO A 50 2.52 13.27 -1.33
C PRO A 50 1.02 13.30 -1.58
N VAL A 51 0.57 12.61 -2.61
CA VAL A 51 -0.85 12.44 -2.89
C VAL A 51 -1.32 11.15 -2.26
N PHE A 52 -2.27 11.26 -1.33
CA PHE A 52 -2.83 10.12 -0.63
C PHE A 52 -4.13 9.67 -1.26
N PHE A 53 -4.34 8.36 -1.28
CA PHE A 53 -5.63 7.73 -1.53
C PHE A 53 -5.75 6.49 -0.64
N THR A 54 -6.93 5.92 -0.54
CA THR A 54 -7.16 4.74 0.29
C THR A 54 -7.53 3.53 -0.57
N LYS A 55 -7.28 2.35 -0.01
CA LYS A 55 -7.82 1.09 -0.52
C LYS A 55 -8.78 0.52 0.54
N PRO A 56 -9.89 -0.10 0.14
CA PRO A 56 -10.75 -0.77 1.10
C PRO A 56 -9.98 -1.95 1.72
N SER A 57 -10.01 -2.09 3.03
CA SER A 57 -9.30 -3.18 3.71
C SER A 57 -9.84 -4.56 3.32
N ASP A 58 -11.14 -4.66 3.05
CA ASP A 58 -11.82 -5.86 2.54
C ASP A 58 -11.59 -6.10 1.03
N GLY A 59 -10.99 -5.15 0.33
CA GLY A 59 -10.53 -5.28 -1.06
C GLY A 59 -9.11 -5.86 -1.20
N LEU A 60 -8.48 -6.28 -0.11
CA LEU A 60 -7.15 -6.90 -0.16
C LEU A 60 -7.22 -8.39 -0.52
N VAL A 61 -6.33 -8.81 -1.41
CA VAL A 61 -6.08 -10.21 -1.73
C VAL A 61 -4.74 -10.62 -1.14
N VAL A 62 -4.72 -11.66 -0.32
CA VAL A 62 -3.49 -12.18 0.27
C VAL A 62 -2.90 -13.28 -0.61
N CYS A 63 -1.63 -13.14 -0.99
CA CYS A 63 -0.88 -14.15 -1.71
C CYS A 63 0.34 -14.59 -0.90
N LYS A 64 0.36 -15.83 -0.41
CA LYS A 64 1.50 -16.37 0.33
C LYS A 64 2.69 -16.59 -0.59
N GLU A 65 3.90 -16.49 -0.04
CA GLU A 65 5.14 -16.75 -0.76
C GLU A 65 5.14 -18.13 -1.45
N GLY A 66 5.56 -18.16 -2.70
CA GLY A 66 5.59 -19.40 -3.51
C GLY A 66 4.21 -19.94 -3.90
N LYS A 67 3.15 -19.18 -3.69
CA LYS A 67 1.79 -19.52 -4.11
C LYS A 67 1.32 -18.57 -5.22
N SER A 68 0.27 -18.97 -5.91
CA SER A 68 -0.47 -18.13 -6.85
C SER A 68 -1.88 -17.91 -6.35
N VAL A 69 -2.47 -16.79 -6.73
CA VAL A 69 -3.86 -16.45 -6.48
C VAL A 69 -4.50 -15.92 -7.76
N GLU A 70 -5.72 -16.31 -8.02
CA GLU A 70 -6.50 -15.79 -9.14
C GLU A 70 -7.26 -14.55 -8.69
N ILE A 71 -7.17 -13.49 -9.48
CA ILE A 71 -7.90 -12.24 -9.25
C ILE A 71 -8.83 -12.03 -10.44
N PRO A 72 -10.15 -11.90 -10.21
CA PRO A 72 -11.09 -11.61 -11.28
C PRO A 72 -10.74 -10.29 -11.97
N TYR A 73 -10.81 -10.27 -13.32
CA TYR A 73 -10.64 -9.01 -14.04
C TYR A 73 -11.74 -8.02 -13.61
N PRO A 74 -11.38 -6.78 -13.22
CA PRO A 74 -12.35 -5.84 -12.66
C PRO A 74 -13.39 -5.42 -13.70
N ARG A 75 -14.62 -5.19 -13.21
CA ARG A 75 -15.73 -4.75 -14.06
C ARG A 75 -15.50 -3.33 -14.59
N GLU A 76 -16.17 -2.96 -15.67
CA GLU A 76 -16.26 -1.60 -16.23
C GLU A 76 -14.91 -1.00 -16.65
N THR A 77 -13.88 -1.82 -16.89
CA THR A 77 -12.61 -1.34 -17.38
C THR A 77 -12.10 -2.17 -18.55
N ASN A 78 -11.43 -1.52 -19.48
CA ASN A 78 -10.67 -2.12 -20.58
C ASN A 78 -9.16 -1.83 -20.42
N SER A 79 -8.77 -1.17 -19.34
CA SER A 79 -7.38 -0.81 -19.06
C SER A 79 -7.08 -1.04 -17.60
N PHE A 80 -6.54 -2.21 -17.31
CA PHE A 80 -6.18 -2.66 -15.97
C PHE A 80 -4.66 -2.64 -15.82
N CYS A 81 -4.18 -1.86 -14.88
CA CYS A 81 -2.75 -1.68 -14.62
C CYS A 81 -2.38 -2.24 -13.25
N LEU A 82 -1.13 -2.67 -13.13
CA LEU A 82 -0.55 -3.17 -11.89
C LEU A 82 0.75 -2.40 -11.63
N GLU A 83 1.01 -2.13 -10.35
CA GLU A 83 2.23 -1.46 -9.88
C GLU A 83 2.73 -2.24 -8.65
N VAL A 84 4.01 -2.68 -8.64
CA VAL A 84 4.59 -3.29 -7.43
C VAL A 84 4.93 -2.20 -6.43
N GLU A 85 4.58 -2.44 -5.17
CA GLU A 85 4.68 -1.49 -4.08
C GLU A 85 5.36 -2.08 -2.86
N LEU A 86 6.04 -1.24 -2.08
CA LEU A 86 6.42 -1.57 -0.72
C LEU A 86 5.25 -1.30 0.22
N VAL A 87 4.88 -2.31 0.98
CA VAL A 87 3.90 -2.18 2.07
C VAL A 87 4.61 -2.02 3.39
N VAL A 88 4.21 -1.00 4.14
CA VAL A 88 4.67 -0.73 5.51
C VAL A 88 3.51 -1.01 6.47
N ALA A 89 3.67 -1.97 7.36
CA ALA A 89 2.66 -2.35 8.34
C ALA A 89 2.87 -1.62 9.67
N ILE A 90 1.86 -0.89 10.13
CA ILE A 90 1.90 -0.13 11.38
C ILE A 90 1.48 -1.01 12.55
N GLY A 91 2.38 -1.21 13.52
CA GLY A 91 2.17 -2.10 14.67
C GLY A 91 1.87 -1.41 15.98
N LYS A 92 1.99 -0.08 16.04
CA LYS A 92 1.78 0.72 17.24
C LYS A 92 0.83 1.86 16.94
N THR A 93 -0.13 2.10 17.82
CA THR A 93 -1.06 3.23 17.69
C THR A 93 -0.36 4.54 18.05
N ALA A 94 -0.53 5.55 17.21
CA ALA A 94 -0.02 6.90 17.44
C ALA A 94 -0.58 7.52 18.73
N PRO A 95 0.12 8.48 19.35
CA PRO A 95 -0.38 9.20 20.53
C PRO A 95 -1.69 9.93 20.22
N GLU A 96 -2.35 10.47 21.25
CA GLU A 96 -3.63 11.17 21.06
C GLU A 96 -3.52 12.41 20.18
N THR A 97 -2.35 13.04 20.13
CA THR A 97 -2.04 14.14 19.20
C THR A 97 -2.14 13.72 17.74
N GLY A 98 -2.00 12.42 17.46
CA GLY A 98 -2.04 11.82 16.12
C GLY A 98 -0.72 11.91 15.38
N PHE A 99 0.12 12.89 15.67
CA PHE A 99 1.36 13.14 14.93
C PHE A 99 2.50 12.24 15.39
N ILE A 100 3.25 11.72 14.42
CA ILE A 100 4.48 10.94 14.58
C ILE A 100 5.59 11.70 13.85
N SER A 101 6.67 12.05 14.56
CA SER A 101 7.82 12.67 13.89
C SER A 101 8.59 11.64 13.04
N PRO A 102 9.34 12.06 12.01
CA PRO A 102 10.14 11.12 11.21
C PRO A 102 11.14 10.32 12.07
N GLU A 103 11.71 10.91 13.10
CA GLU A 103 12.67 10.29 14.01
C GLU A 103 12.04 9.17 14.86
N GLU A 104 10.74 9.27 15.16
CA GLU A 104 9.99 8.29 15.93
C GLU A 104 9.33 7.22 15.06
N ALA A 105 9.21 7.45 13.75
CA ALA A 105 8.41 6.64 12.84
C ALA A 105 8.76 5.15 12.86
N GLU A 106 10.04 4.83 12.97
CA GLU A 106 10.53 3.44 13.06
C GLU A 106 9.95 2.65 14.23
N GLU A 107 9.60 3.30 15.34
CA GLU A 107 9.00 2.64 16.50
C GLU A 107 7.58 2.14 16.20
N TYR A 108 6.91 2.72 15.22
CA TYR A 108 5.53 2.39 14.86
C TYR A 108 5.45 1.30 13.79
N ILE A 109 6.55 1.01 13.09
CA ILE A 109 6.59 0.00 12.04
C ILE A 109 6.72 -1.39 12.64
N PHE A 110 5.76 -2.26 12.34
CA PHE A 110 5.77 -3.69 12.65
C PHE A 110 6.63 -4.48 11.67
N GLY A 111 6.48 -4.19 10.37
CA GLY A 111 7.16 -4.94 9.33
C GLY A 111 6.79 -4.46 7.93
N TYR A 112 7.21 -5.25 6.97
CA TYR A 112 7.11 -4.91 5.55
C TYR A 112 6.58 -6.09 4.74
N ALA A 113 5.97 -5.77 3.59
CA ALA A 113 5.55 -6.76 2.61
C ALA A 113 5.73 -6.19 1.20
N ALA A 114 5.70 -7.07 0.19
CA ALA A 114 5.46 -6.64 -1.17
C ALA A 114 3.96 -6.57 -1.42
N GLY A 115 3.53 -5.54 -2.14
CA GLY A 115 2.17 -5.37 -2.59
C GLY A 115 2.07 -5.20 -4.09
N VAL A 116 0.88 -5.38 -4.63
CA VAL A 116 0.56 -4.97 -5.99
C VAL A 116 -0.69 -4.09 -5.93
N GLU A 117 -0.52 -2.87 -6.37
CA GLU A 117 -1.61 -1.92 -6.54
C GLU A 117 -2.28 -2.13 -7.89
N PHE A 118 -3.60 -2.21 -7.89
CA PHE A 118 -4.38 -2.37 -9.11
C PHE A 118 -5.16 -1.10 -9.43
N THR A 119 -5.06 -0.68 -10.70
CA THR A 119 -5.73 0.52 -11.20
C THR A 119 -6.63 0.21 -12.39
N ARG A 120 -7.88 0.69 -12.34
CA ARG A 120 -8.72 0.88 -13.54
C ARG A 120 -8.27 2.18 -14.22
N ARG A 121 -7.33 2.10 -15.14
CA ARG A 121 -6.61 3.27 -15.70
C ARG A 121 -7.52 4.24 -16.44
N ASN A 122 -8.52 3.74 -17.19
CA ASN A 122 -9.51 4.57 -17.86
C ASN A 122 -10.27 5.49 -16.88
N PHE A 123 -10.69 4.96 -15.72
CA PHE A 123 -11.36 5.77 -14.69
C PHE A 123 -10.41 6.77 -14.03
N GLN A 124 -9.14 6.42 -13.83
CA GLN A 124 -8.15 7.35 -13.29
C GLN A 124 -7.92 8.51 -14.26
N THR A 125 -7.81 8.24 -15.56
CA THR A 125 -7.65 9.29 -16.58
C THR A 125 -8.83 10.25 -16.54
N ILE A 126 -10.07 9.74 -16.59
CA ILE A 126 -11.28 10.56 -16.49
C ILE A 126 -11.31 11.38 -15.19
N ALA A 127 -10.98 10.76 -14.05
CA ALA A 127 -10.98 11.46 -12.77
C ALA A 127 -9.95 12.60 -12.73
N ARG A 128 -8.75 12.38 -13.30
CA ARG A 128 -7.71 13.42 -13.39
C ARG A 128 -8.14 14.58 -14.28
N GLU A 129 -8.66 14.30 -15.45
CA GLU A 129 -9.13 15.31 -16.41
C GLU A 129 -10.26 16.17 -15.83
N ASN A 130 -11.18 15.54 -15.09
CA ASN A 130 -12.34 16.22 -14.49
C ASN A 130 -12.10 16.68 -13.05
N ARG A 131 -10.89 16.53 -12.50
CA ARG A 131 -10.53 16.88 -11.11
C ARG A 131 -11.45 16.20 -10.09
N GLN A 132 -11.78 14.93 -10.32
CA GLN A 132 -12.65 14.10 -9.48
C GLN A 132 -11.83 13.18 -8.59
N PRO A 133 -12.42 12.68 -7.50
CA PRO A 133 -11.84 11.64 -6.66
C PRO A 133 -11.49 10.37 -7.43
N TRP A 134 -10.51 9.59 -6.92
CA TRP A 134 -9.99 8.40 -7.60
C TRP A 134 -10.66 7.09 -7.20
N GLU A 135 -11.68 7.12 -6.36
CA GLU A 135 -12.32 5.92 -5.79
C GLU A 135 -12.71 4.88 -6.83
N LYS A 136 -13.36 5.29 -7.94
CA LYS A 136 -13.71 4.36 -9.02
C LYS A 136 -12.51 3.69 -9.67
N ALA A 137 -11.36 4.37 -9.65
CA ALA A 137 -10.13 3.89 -10.24
C ALA A 137 -9.31 3.01 -9.30
N LYS A 138 -9.29 3.35 -8.00
CA LYS A 138 -8.36 2.82 -7.01
C LYS A 138 -9.02 1.99 -5.88
N CYS A 139 -10.32 2.23 -5.58
CA CYS A 139 -11.04 1.60 -4.46
C CYS A 139 -12.12 0.66 -4.99
N PHE A 140 -11.80 -0.60 -5.23
CA PHE A 140 -12.72 -1.62 -5.71
C PHE A 140 -12.35 -2.99 -5.15
N ASP A 141 -13.25 -3.97 -5.29
CA ASP A 141 -13.03 -5.33 -4.83
C ASP A 141 -11.76 -5.91 -5.47
N ASN A 142 -10.92 -6.53 -4.66
CA ASN A 142 -9.62 -7.08 -5.07
C ASN A 142 -8.68 -6.01 -5.69
N SER A 143 -8.73 -4.78 -5.18
CA SER A 143 -7.96 -3.66 -5.74
C SER A 143 -6.50 -3.60 -5.29
N ALA A 144 -6.09 -4.48 -4.39
CA ALA A 144 -4.69 -4.63 -3.99
C ALA A 144 -4.37 -6.08 -3.62
N LEU A 145 -3.14 -6.50 -3.91
CA LEU A 145 -2.59 -7.76 -3.43
C LEU A 145 -1.49 -7.46 -2.42
N ILE A 146 -1.38 -8.29 -1.41
CA ILE A 146 -0.31 -8.22 -0.41
C ILE A 146 0.27 -9.62 -0.16
N THR A 147 1.60 -9.68 0.00
CA THR A 147 2.28 -10.90 0.48
C THR A 147 2.20 -11.02 2.00
N GLU A 148 2.76 -12.09 2.56
CA GLU A 148 2.94 -12.21 4.00
C GLU A 148 3.81 -11.06 4.54
N ILE A 149 3.46 -10.51 5.70
CA ILE A 149 4.23 -9.44 6.34
C ILE A 149 5.44 -10.04 7.05
N ARG A 150 6.62 -9.55 6.74
CA ARG A 150 7.86 -9.87 7.47
C ARG A 150 8.12 -8.83 8.54
N GLU A 151 8.32 -9.28 9.77
CA GLU A 151 8.67 -8.38 10.87
C GLU A 151 9.96 -7.62 10.56
N LYS A 152 10.02 -6.33 10.92
CA LYS A 152 11.13 -5.44 10.54
C LYS A 152 12.51 -5.96 10.96
N HIS A 153 12.61 -6.62 12.11
CA HIS A 153 13.89 -7.17 12.58
C HIS A 153 14.39 -8.37 11.74
N ARG A 154 13.56 -8.93 10.86
CA ARG A 154 13.90 -9.99 9.90
C ARG A 154 14.14 -9.45 8.49
N MET A 155 14.06 -8.14 8.32
CA MET A 155 14.26 -7.50 7.02
C MET A 155 15.66 -6.93 6.92
N PRO A 156 16.23 -6.88 5.71
CA PRO A 156 17.45 -6.10 5.46
C PRO A 156 17.15 -4.61 5.62
N ASP A 157 18.16 -3.79 5.40
CA ASP A 157 18.00 -2.34 5.33
C ASP A 157 16.96 -1.97 4.24
N MET A 158 15.87 -1.35 4.67
CA MET A 158 14.77 -0.98 3.80
C MET A 158 15.00 0.35 3.07
N ASP A 159 16.09 1.07 3.38
CA ASP A 159 16.47 2.29 2.65
C ASP A 159 17.09 1.99 1.27
N ALA A 160 17.46 0.73 1.02
CA ALA A 160 18.06 0.29 -0.24
C ALA A 160 17.45 -1.01 -0.79
N ALA A 161 16.20 -1.27 -0.50
CA ALA A 161 15.49 -2.46 -0.97
C ALA A 161 15.08 -2.31 -2.45
N THR A 162 15.19 -3.39 -3.21
CA THR A 162 14.75 -3.42 -4.61
C THR A 162 13.42 -4.13 -4.75
N LEU A 163 12.50 -3.48 -5.45
CA LEU A 163 11.22 -4.05 -5.88
C LEU A 163 11.24 -4.25 -7.39
N TRP A 164 10.64 -5.35 -7.85
CA TRP A 164 10.48 -5.62 -9.28
C TRP A 164 9.20 -6.39 -9.55
N LEU A 165 8.68 -6.21 -10.75
CA LEU A 165 7.47 -6.87 -11.24
C LEU A 165 7.74 -7.46 -12.63
N TYR A 166 7.37 -8.72 -12.80
CA TYR A 166 7.36 -9.40 -14.08
C TYR A 166 5.91 -9.72 -14.49
N VAL A 167 5.59 -9.52 -15.76
CA VAL A 167 4.35 -9.96 -16.39
C VAL A 167 4.74 -10.78 -17.60
N ASP A 168 4.24 -12.02 -17.70
CA ASP A 168 4.58 -12.95 -18.78
C ASP A 168 6.11 -13.11 -19.01
N ASN A 169 6.84 -13.26 -17.90
CA ASN A 169 8.31 -13.35 -17.87
C ASN A 169 9.05 -12.12 -18.42
N GLN A 170 8.37 -11.00 -18.59
CA GLN A 170 9.00 -9.72 -18.97
C GLN A 170 9.00 -8.79 -17.76
N GLU A 171 10.16 -8.21 -17.45
CA GLU A 171 10.25 -7.18 -16.42
C GLU A 171 9.45 -5.95 -16.86
N ARG A 172 8.51 -5.52 -16.03
CA ARG A 172 7.62 -4.37 -16.26
C ARG A 172 7.88 -3.20 -15.34
N GLN A 173 8.38 -3.48 -14.15
CA GLN A 173 8.72 -2.46 -13.18
C GLN A 173 9.94 -2.89 -12.39
N ARG A 174 10.85 -1.96 -12.14
CA ARG A 174 11.97 -2.08 -11.20
C ARG A 174 12.20 -0.74 -10.53
N GLY A 175 12.36 -0.74 -9.22
CA GLY A 175 12.70 0.44 -8.44
C GLY A 175 13.49 0.06 -7.20
N ASN A 176 14.16 1.03 -6.61
CA ASN A 176 14.86 0.89 -5.34
C ASN A 176 14.34 1.94 -4.35
N THR A 177 14.16 1.57 -3.11
CA THR A 177 13.63 2.48 -2.08
C THR A 177 14.54 3.71 -1.85
N SER A 178 15.82 3.61 -2.15
CA SER A 178 16.74 4.77 -2.14
C SER A 178 16.40 5.85 -3.17
N GLN A 179 15.54 5.54 -4.15
CA GLN A 179 15.05 6.48 -5.17
C GLN A 179 13.75 7.19 -4.73
N MET A 180 13.23 6.86 -3.55
CA MET A 180 12.09 7.55 -2.98
C MET A 180 12.41 9.01 -2.69
N MET A 181 11.48 9.92 -2.99
CA MET A 181 11.61 11.35 -2.67
C MET A 181 11.35 11.63 -1.20
N TYR A 182 10.44 10.91 -0.61
CA TYR A 182 10.17 10.86 0.83
C TYR A 182 10.56 9.48 1.32
N SER A 183 11.44 9.43 2.30
CA SER A 183 11.83 8.17 2.96
C SER A 183 10.63 7.52 3.68
N ILE A 184 10.76 6.25 4.05
CA ILE A 184 9.71 5.55 4.79
C ILE A 184 9.33 6.30 6.08
N PRO A 185 10.26 6.74 6.93
CA PRO A 185 9.93 7.54 8.11
C PRO A 185 9.21 8.85 7.79
N GLU A 186 9.65 9.57 6.75
CA GLU A 186 8.97 10.80 6.30
C GLU A 186 7.53 10.51 5.85
N LEU A 187 7.29 9.42 5.12
CA LEU A 187 5.93 9.04 4.68
C LEU A 187 5.01 8.67 5.85
N VAL A 188 5.50 7.92 6.84
CA VAL A 188 4.75 7.63 8.07
C VAL A 188 4.37 8.92 8.79
N SER A 189 5.33 9.85 8.89
CA SER A 189 5.10 11.18 9.47
C SER A 189 4.06 11.97 8.65
N GLU A 190 4.19 12.02 7.33
CA GLU A 190 3.26 12.75 6.45
C GLU A 190 1.83 12.22 6.58
N VAL A 191 1.63 10.90 6.55
CA VAL A 191 0.30 10.30 6.75
C VAL A 191 -0.26 10.66 8.12
N SER A 192 0.58 10.66 9.16
CA SER A 192 0.17 10.94 10.54
C SER A 192 -0.33 12.38 10.77
N LYS A 193 0.00 13.31 9.88
CA LYS A 193 -0.51 14.69 9.93
C LYS A 193 -2.02 14.77 9.72
N TYR A 194 -2.58 13.82 8.95
CA TYR A 194 -3.98 13.84 8.53
C TYR A 194 -4.80 12.75 9.20
N TRP A 195 -4.19 11.63 9.56
CA TRP A 195 -4.86 10.48 10.18
C TRP A 195 -4.05 9.95 11.35
N ARG A 196 -4.66 9.86 12.50
CA ARG A 196 -4.06 9.14 13.62
C ARG A 196 -3.87 7.68 13.23
N LEU A 197 -2.61 7.29 12.97
CA LEU A 197 -2.27 5.91 12.65
C LEU A 197 -2.54 4.99 13.84
N THR A 198 -3.02 3.79 13.57
CA THR A 198 -3.31 2.77 14.58
C THR A 198 -2.65 1.46 14.20
N ALA A 199 -2.41 0.60 15.18
CA ALA A 199 -1.96 -0.76 14.90
C ALA A 199 -2.97 -1.44 13.96
N GLY A 200 -2.47 -1.98 12.83
CA GLY A 200 -3.28 -2.55 11.77
C GLY A 200 -3.40 -1.68 10.50
N ASP A 201 -2.90 -0.44 10.53
CA ASP A 201 -2.85 0.42 9.35
C ASP A 201 -1.69 0.03 8.43
#